data_90fb34609f33c872fab3aa155b6d797c
#
_entry.id   90fb34609f33c872fab3aa155b6d797c
#
_cell.length_a   1.000
_cell.length_b   1.000
_cell.length_c   1.000
_cell.angle_alpha   90.00
_cell.angle_beta   90.00
_cell.angle_gamma   90.00
#
_symmetry.space_group_name_H-M   'P 1'
#
loop_
_entity.id
_entity.type
_entity.pdbx_description
1 polymer ?
#
loop_
_entity_poly.entity_id
_entity_poly.type
_entity_poly.pdbx_seq_one_letter_code
_entity_poly.pdbx_strand_id
1 'polypeptide(L)'
;MKNIKNKIPPYVSFKTFQTFLEFLSDGMPSRIDRSVWVNKFSGSNGTQIMTAIKFFDLIDNNGVPNDDFKQLVSRDLELQKKILRKLLYKYYEPIFDLDLTNATRYQFREAFKSFGTKEGVLVKCEAFFIQASKYSNIVLSTHILARRHNVNSSNSNDKNKQKLGKLNFSESVDSKIFLDRNINVVKIILDKYPDFDPNWLPDVQKAWIDSLTKLYESLNKS
;
A
#
# COMPACT_ATOMS: atom_id res chain seq x y z
N MET A 1 26.51 9.87 15.31
CA MET A 1 25.32 9.01 15.10
C MET A 1 24.09 9.84 15.37
N LYS A 2 23.29 10.17 14.34
CA LYS A 2 22.01 10.90 14.53
C LYS A 2 21.01 9.96 15.20
N ASN A 3 20.33 10.45 16.23
CA ASN A 3 19.42 9.69 17.08
C ASN A 3 18.16 9.28 16.30
N ILE A 4 18.18 8.11 15.65
CA ILE A 4 17.05 7.57 14.85
C ILE A 4 15.91 7.09 15.80
N LYS A 5 16.24 6.81 17.08
CA LYS A 5 15.34 6.19 18.05
C LYS A 5 14.04 6.96 18.36
N ASN A 6 13.89 8.22 17.92
CA ASN A 6 12.69 9.05 18.23
C ASN A 6 11.94 9.56 17.00
N LYS A 7 12.29 9.09 15.79
CA LYS A 7 11.58 9.49 14.57
C LYS A 7 10.48 8.48 14.24
N ILE A 8 9.27 8.97 14.03
CA ILE A 8 8.14 8.13 13.61
C ILE A 8 8.37 7.71 12.15
N PRO A 9 8.43 6.40 11.83
CA PRO A 9 8.53 5.94 10.45
C PRO A 9 7.33 6.37 9.61
N PRO A 10 7.49 6.45 8.28
CA PRO A 10 6.39 6.75 7.36
C PRO A 10 5.19 5.82 7.58
N TYR A 11 4.02 6.44 7.76
CA TYR A 11 2.73 5.75 7.92
C TYR A 11 1.69 6.22 6.90
N VAL A 12 2.10 7.01 5.93
CA VAL A 12 1.35 7.31 4.70
C VAL A 12 1.29 6.07 3.81
N SER A 13 0.28 5.92 2.96
CA SER A 13 0.32 4.85 1.96
C SER A 13 1.48 5.10 0.98
N PHE A 14 2.20 4.04 0.60
CA PHE A 14 3.33 4.20 -0.33
C PHE A 14 2.87 4.78 -1.69
N LYS A 15 1.69 4.39 -2.15
CA LYS A 15 1.08 4.98 -3.36
C LYS A 15 0.88 6.50 -3.24
N THR A 16 0.36 6.97 -2.09
CA THR A 16 0.20 8.42 -1.84
C THR A 16 1.55 9.13 -1.83
N PHE A 17 2.57 8.51 -1.25
CA PHE A 17 3.94 9.03 -1.26
C PHE A 17 4.50 9.12 -2.68
N GLN A 18 4.32 8.07 -3.51
CA GLN A 18 4.70 8.09 -4.93
C GLN A 18 3.99 9.20 -5.71
N THR A 19 2.66 9.32 -5.55
CA THR A 19 1.89 10.41 -6.20
C THR A 19 2.41 11.80 -5.79
N PHE A 20 2.91 11.94 -4.56
CA PHE A 20 3.53 13.18 -4.13
C PHE A 20 4.90 13.41 -4.81
N LEU A 21 5.72 12.36 -4.96
CA LEU A 21 7.00 12.48 -5.70
C LEU A 21 6.75 12.82 -7.18
N GLU A 22 5.78 12.18 -7.81
CA GLU A 22 5.34 12.48 -9.19
C GLU A 22 4.88 13.93 -9.31
N PHE A 23 4.09 14.42 -8.37
CA PHE A 23 3.66 15.81 -8.35
C PHE A 23 4.84 16.80 -8.28
N LEU A 24 5.88 16.49 -7.49
CA LEU A 24 7.07 17.33 -7.40
C LEU A 24 7.99 17.20 -8.62
N SER A 25 7.87 16.13 -9.42
CA SER A 25 8.67 15.95 -10.65
C SER A 25 8.32 16.96 -11.74
N ASP A 26 7.12 17.55 -11.68
CA ASP A 26 6.70 18.62 -12.58
C ASP A 26 7.31 19.99 -12.21
N GLY A 27 7.79 20.12 -10.97
CA GLY A 27 8.45 21.32 -10.48
C GLY A 27 8.79 21.23 -8.99
N MET A 28 10.06 21.06 -8.66
CA MET A 28 10.52 21.04 -7.28
C MET A 28 10.55 22.47 -6.72
N PRO A 29 9.76 22.79 -5.69
CA PRO A 29 9.83 24.11 -5.06
C PRO A 29 11.11 24.28 -4.27
N SER A 30 11.55 25.52 -4.08
CA SER A 30 12.74 25.84 -3.27
C SER A 30 12.58 25.49 -1.80
N ARG A 31 11.32 25.39 -1.33
CA ARG A 31 10.96 25.03 0.04
C ARG A 31 9.70 24.16 0.04
N ILE A 32 9.70 23.12 0.87
CA ILE A 32 8.56 22.24 1.09
C ILE A 32 7.85 22.64 2.38
N ASP A 33 6.66 23.21 2.24
CA ASP A 33 5.77 23.55 3.34
C ASP A 33 4.32 23.20 2.99
N ARG A 34 3.38 23.54 3.87
CA ARG A 34 1.96 23.17 3.69
C ARG A 34 1.34 23.71 2.39
N SER A 35 1.79 24.85 1.88
CA SER A 35 1.25 25.46 0.66
C SER A 35 1.48 24.59 -0.57
N VAL A 36 2.55 23.80 -0.58
CA VAL A 36 2.95 22.93 -1.70
C VAL A 36 1.88 21.86 -2.02
N TRP A 37 1.19 21.36 -1.01
CA TRP A 37 0.26 20.24 -1.20
C TRP A 37 -1.20 20.50 -0.85
N VAL A 38 -1.53 21.66 -0.23
CA VAL A 38 -2.88 21.95 0.31
C VAL A 38 -4.00 21.76 -0.71
N ASN A 39 -3.72 22.05 -1.99
CA ASN A 39 -4.72 21.96 -3.07
C ASN A 39 -4.81 20.55 -3.69
N LYS A 40 -3.86 19.65 -3.41
CA LYS A 40 -3.79 18.32 -4.05
C LYS A 40 -3.99 17.18 -3.07
N PHE A 41 -3.64 17.37 -1.80
CA PHE A 41 -3.73 16.34 -0.77
C PHE A 41 -4.55 16.83 0.41
N SER A 42 -5.35 15.95 1.02
CA SER A 42 -6.05 16.26 2.27
C SER A 42 -5.04 16.64 3.37
N GLY A 43 -5.48 17.43 4.33
CA GLY A 43 -4.62 17.85 5.44
C GLY A 43 -3.98 16.67 6.20
N SER A 44 -4.72 15.56 6.35
CA SER A 44 -4.22 14.32 6.97
C SER A 44 -3.11 13.67 6.12
N ASN A 45 -3.32 13.53 4.80
CA ASN A 45 -2.31 12.96 3.90
C ASN A 45 -1.06 13.84 3.83
N GLY A 46 -1.23 15.17 3.75
CA GLY A 46 -0.12 16.11 3.74
C GLY A 46 0.74 16.01 5.00
N THR A 47 0.13 15.90 6.19
CA THR A 47 0.85 15.68 7.46
C THR A 47 1.62 14.36 7.46
N GLN A 48 1.04 13.27 6.94
CA GLN A 48 1.69 11.97 6.85
C GLN A 48 2.85 11.99 5.84
N ILE A 49 2.69 12.66 4.69
CA ILE A 49 3.76 12.88 3.70
C ILE A 49 4.91 13.64 4.34
N MET A 50 4.62 14.73 5.08
CA MET A 50 5.64 15.50 5.75
C MET A 50 6.40 14.69 6.80
N THR A 51 5.71 13.79 7.51
CA THR A 51 6.36 12.85 8.44
C THR A 51 7.35 11.94 7.71
N ALA A 52 6.96 11.42 6.53
CA ALA A 52 7.84 10.58 5.71
C ALA A 52 9.08 11.34 5.22
N ILE A 53 8.90 12.56 4.72
CA ILE A 53 9.99 13.43 4.25
C ILE A 53 10.98 13.73 5.40
N LYS A 54 10.46 14.06 6.58
CA LYS A 54 11.29 14.33 7.78
C LYS A 54 11.96 13.08 8.34
N PHE A 55 11.31 11.91 8.25
CA PHE A 55 11.91 10.64 8.66
C PHE A 55 13.18 10.34 7.85
N PHE A 56 13.12 10.52 6.54
CA PHE A 56 14.23 10.29 5.63
C PHE A 56 15.23 11.46 5.55
N ASP A 57 15.06 12.51 6.38
CA ASP A 57 15.89 13.74 6.32
C ASP A 57 15.99 14.33 4.89
N LEU A 58 14.90 14.30 4.12
CA LEU A 58 14.87 14.77 2.74
C LEU A 58 14.83 16.31 2.64
N ILE A 59 14.48 16.97 3.73
CA ILE A 59 14.48 18.43 3.88
C ILE A 59 15.26 18.83 5.15
N ASP A 60 15.80 20.02 5.14
CA ASP A 60 16.39 20.63 6.31
C ASP A 60 15.34 21.25 7.26
N ASN A 61 15.79 21.90 8.34
CA ASN A 61 14.90 22.54 9.31
C ASN A 61 14.09 23.72 8.71
N ASN A 62 14.57 24.30 7.61
CA ASN A 62 13.91 25.39 6.88
C ASN A 62 12.97 24.87 5.79
N GLY A 63 12.91 23.54 5.60
CA GLY A 63 12.11 22.92 4.55
C GLY A 63 12.78 22.87 3.18
N VAL A 64 14.07 23.18 3.09
CA VAL A 64 14.81 23.16 1.81
C VAL A 64 15.14 21.71 1.42
N PRO A 65 14.80 21.28 0.18
CA PRO A 65 15.06 19.93 -0.31
C PRO A 65 16.57 19.68 -0.46
N ASN A 66 17.04 18.53 0.02
CA ASN A 66 18.42 18.08 -0.20
C ASN A 66 18.58 17.35 -1.55
N ASP A 67 19.80 16.94 -1.89
CA ASP A 67 20.10 16.30 -3.16
C ASP A 67 19.50 14.88 -3.26
N ASP A 68 19.42 14.12 -2.16
CA ASP A 68 18.75 12.81 -2.15
C ASP A 68 17.27 12.97 -2.50
N PHE A 69 16.62 14.07 -2.03
CA PHE A 69 15.21 14.32 -2.38
C PHE A 69 15.05 14.72 -3.84
N LYS A 70 15.89 15.59 -4.36
CA LYS A 70 15.86 15.98 -5.78
C LYS A 70 16.04 14.78 -6.71
N GLN A 71 16.97 13.86 -6.37
CA GLN A 71 17.19 12.63 -7.11
C GLN A 71 16.00 11.67 -6.98
N LEU A 72 15.38 11.56 -5.78
CA LEU A 72 14.19 10.73 -5.56
C LEU A 72 12.97 11.20 -6.36
N VAL A 73 12.88 12.50 -6.64
CA VAL A 73 11.79 13.13 -7.44
C VAL A 73 12.08 13.07 -8.94
N SER A 74 13.28 12.68 -9.36
CA SER A 74 13.60 12.59 -10.80
C SER A 74 12.66 11.64 -11.53
N ARG A 75 12.50 11.81 -12.86
CA ARG A 75 11.70 10.91 -13.71
C ARG A 75 12.41 9.59 -14.04
N ASP A 76 13.68 9.46 -13.64
CA ASP A 76 14.47 8.23 -13.79
C ASP A 76 14.07 7.21 -12.71
N LEU A 77 13.31 6.19 -13.10
CA LEU A 77 12.81 5.15 -12.19
C LEU A 77 13.94 4.34 -11.53
N GLU A 78 15.05 4.09 -12.24
CA GLU A 78 16.14 3.32 -11.67
C GLU A 78 16.91 4.15 -10.64
N LEU A 79 17.08 5.44 -10.90
CA LEU A 79 17.65 6.36 -9.92
C LEU A 79 16.75 6.47 -8.69
N GLN A 80 15.43 6.62 -8.87
CA GLN A 80 14.46 6.63 -7.76
C GLN A 80 14.58 5.37 -6.89
N LYS A 81 14.57 4.17 -7.51
CA LYS A 81 14.73 2.89 -6.80
C LYS A 81 16.03 2.82 -6.02
N LYS A 82 17.13 3.25 -6.64
CA LYS A 82 18.46 3.27 -6.03
C LYS A 82 18.51 4.19 -4.81
N ILE A 83 17.98 5.40 -4.93
CA ILE A 83 17.95 6.38 -3.83
C ILE A 83 17.01 5.89 -2.71
N LEU A 84 15.80 5.39 -3.06
CA LEU A 84 14.90 4.86 -2.06
C LEU A 84 15.52 3.68 -1.31
N ARG A 85 16.17 2.77 -2.00
CA ARG A 85 16.92 1.66 -1.37
C ARG A 85 17.97 2.17 -0.39
N LYS A 86 18.78 3.15 -0.78
CA LYS A 86 19.78 3.81 0.09
C LYS A 86 19.13 4.39 1.35
N LEU A 87 17.99 5.08 1.20
CA LEU A 87 17.25 5.67 2.32
C LEU A 87 16.68 4.59 3.25
N LEU A 88 16.12 3.52 2.70
CA LEU A 88 15.61 2.42 3.51
C LEU A 88 16.72 1.80 4.36
N TYR A 89 17.86 1.44 3.78
CA TYR A 89 18.99 0.91 4.54
C TYR A 89 19.46 1.86 5.63
N LYS A 90 19.52 3.15 5.34
CA LYS A 90 20.02 4.16 6.28
C LYS A 90 19.11 4.41 7.47
N TYR A 91 17.77 4.43 7.24
CA TYR A 91 16.82 4.88 8.26
C TYR A 91 16.04 3.74 8.93
N TYR A 92 16.09 2.53 8.39
CA TYR A 92 15.48 1.34 8.96
C TYR A 92 16.53 0.32 9.45
N GLU A 93 17.68 0.81 9.94
CA GLU A 93 18.77 -0.04 10.45
C GLU A 93 18.25 -1.19 11.33
N PRO A 94 17.37 -1.01 12.34
CA PRO A 94 16.88 -2.09 13.18
C PRO A 94 16.09 -3.18 12.41
N ILE A 95 15.57 -2.84 11.24
CA ILE A 95 14.84 -3.80 10.40
C ILE A 95 15.85 -4.59 9.55
N PHE A 96 16.93 -3.95 9.11
CA PHE A 96 17.98 -4.60 8.30
C PHE A 96 18.98 -5.40 9.13
N ASP A 97 18.95 -5.28 10.47
CA ASP A 97 19.64 -6.22 11.38
C ASP A 97 19.03 -7.61 11.36
N LEU A 98 17.80 -7.76 10.83
CA LEU A 98 17.17 -9.04 10.58
C LEU A 98 17.57 -9.60 9.21
N ASP A 99 17.67 -10.90 9.10
CA ASP A 99 17.65 -11.57 7.79
C ASP A 99 16.24 -11.48 7.18
N LEU A 100 15.99 -10.42 6.42
CA LEU A 100 14.68 -10.14 5.83
C LEU A 100 14.22 -11.21 4.83
N THR A 101 15.12 -12.08 4.35
CA THR A 101 14.77 -13.15 3.42
C THR A 101 14.15 -14.36 4.13
N ASN A 102 14.45 -14.54 5.42
CA ASN A 102 13.97 -15.66 6.24
C ASN A 102 13.17 -15.20 7.47
N ALA A 103 13.17 -13.90 7.80
CA ALA A 103 12.49 -13.36 8.97
C ALA A 103 10.99 -13.70 8.99
N THR A 104 10.50 -14.06 10.17
CA THR A 104 9.08 -14.28 10.43
C THR A 104 8.35 -12.92 10.57
N ARG A 105 7.03 -12.93 10.40
CA ARG A 105 6.21 -11.75 10.62
C ARG A 105 6.32 -11.22 12.05
N TYR A 106 6.49 -12.08 13.02
CA TYR A 106 6.66 -11.70 14.42
C TYR A 106 7.98 -10.94 14.64
N GLN A 107 9.10 -11.48 14.16
CA GLN A 107 10.41 -10.82 14.26
C GLN A 107 10.42 -9.46 13.59
N PHE A 108 9.86 -9.36 12.38
CA PHE A 108 9.70 -8.11 11.66
C PHE A 108 8.91 -7.07 12.46
N ARG A 109 7.79 -7.47 13.07
CA ARG A 109 6.96 -6.59 13.90
C ARG A 109 7.67 -6.14 15.17
N GLU A 110 8.39 -7.04 15.86
CA GLU A 110 9.18 -6.69 17.04
C GLU A 110 10.26 -5.66 16.70
N ALA A 111 10.96 -5.82 15.56
CA ALA A 111 11.92 -4.82 15.10
C ALA A 111 11.28 -3.45 14.84
N PHE A 112 10.06 -3.41 14.28
CA PHE A 112 9.32 -2.16 14.12
C PHE A 112 8.91 -1.50 15.43
N LYS A 113 8.68 -2.24 16.51
CA LYS A 113 8.38 -1.67 17.83
C LYS A 113 9.52 -0.84 18.39
N SER A 114 10.76 -1.08 17.96
CA SER A 114 11.92 -0.28 18.37
C SER A 114 11.79 1.22 18.01
N PHE A 115 10.95 1.57 17.02
CA PHE A 115 10.64 2.96 16.68
C PHE A 115 9.65 3.62 17.65
N GLY A 116 9.12 2.92 18.65
CA GLY A 116 8.23 3.47 19.69
C GLY A 116 6.86 3.94 19.19
N THR A 117 6.39 3.45 18.05
CA THR A 117 5.10 3.85 17.48
C THR A 117 3.93 3.10 18.11
N LYS A 118 2.76 3.76 18.22
CA LYS A 118 1.52 3.12 18.68
C LYS A 118 1.07 2.03 17.69
N GLU A 119 0.43 0.98 18.20
CA GLU A 119 0.03 -0.21 17.46
C GLU A 119 -0.73 0.09 16.14
N GLY A 120 -1.70 1.00 16.18
CA GLY A 120 -2.48 1.38 14.98
C GLY A 120 -1.65 2.11 13.91
N VAL A 121 -0.57 2.80 14.31
CA VAL A 121 0.37 3.46 13.40
C VAL A 121 1.41 2.46 12.90
N LEU A 122 1.86 1.54 13.78
CA LEU A 122 2.82 0.49 13.47
C LEU A 122 2.44 -0.30 12.21
N VAL A 123 1.18 -0.74 12.11
CA VAL A 123 0.68 -1.48 10.94
C VAL A 123 0.84 -0.69 9.64
N LYS A 124 0.63 0.63 9.70
CA LYS A 124 0.81 1.51 8.53
C LYS A 124 2.28 1.68 8.18
N CYS A 125 3.16 1.79 9.19
CA CYS A 125 4.61 1.87 8.98
C CYS A 125 5.15 0.57 8.34
N GLU A 126 4.72 -0.60 8.83
CA GLU A 126 5.04 -1.89 8.24
C GLU A 126 4.60 -1.96 6.77
N ALA A 127 3.35 -1.52 6.47
CA ALA A 127 2.81 -1.53 5.12
C ALA A 127 3.60 -0.61 4.18
N PHE A 128 3.97 0.60 4.64
CA PHE A 128 4.82 1.51 3.87
C PHE A 128 6.16 0.86 3.54
N PHE A 129 6.85 0.32 4.55
CA PHE A 129 8.15 -0.33 4.36
C PHE A 129 8.09 -1.49 3.36
N ILE A 130 7.09 -2.38 3.51
CA ILE A 130 6.91 -3.53 2.61
C ILE A 130 6.73 -3.06 1.16
N GLN A 131 5.91 -2.05 0.91
CA GLN A 131 5.69 -1.54 -0.45
C GLN A 131 6.92 -0.81 -1.00
N ALA A 132 7.59 0.00 -0.17
CA ALA A 132 8.83 0.67 -0.53
C ALA A 132 9.96 -0.32 -0.84
N SER A 133 10.08 -1.41 -0.07
CA SER A 133 11.03 -2.49 -0.29
C SER A 133 10.77 -3.20 -1.63
N LYS A 134 9.49 -3.53 -1.92
CA LYS A 134 9.11 -4.13 -3.21
C LYS A 134 9.47 -3.22 -4.38
N TYR A 135 9.15 -1.93 -4.27
CA TYR A 135 9.45 -0.95 -5.31
C TYR A 135 10.95 -0.81 -5.58
N SER A 136 11.77 -0.84 -4.52
CA SER A 136 13.23 -0.72 -4.60
C SER A 136 13.95 -2.06 -4.78
N ASN A 137 13.23 -3.16 -5.10
CA ASN A 137 13.77 -4.50 -5.33
C ASN A 137 14.54 -5.07 -4.11
N ILE A 138 14.09 -4.79 -2.89
CA ILE A 138 14.57 -5.43 -1.66
C ILE A 138 13.76 -6.70 -1.43
N VAL A 139 14.45 -7.83 -1.33
CA VAL A 139 13.81 -9.15 -1.12
C VAL A 139 13.32 -9.25 0.32
N LEU A 140 12.06 -9.67 0.48
CA LEU A 140 11.43 -9.92 1.77
C LEU A 140 10.92 -11.36 1.81
N SER A 141 10.94 -11.99 2.99
CA SER A 141 10.43 -13.35 3.17
C SER A 141 8.93 -13.45 2.85
N THR A 142 8.50 -14.63 2.43
CA THR A 142 7.08 -14.93 2.20
C THR A 142 6.26 -14.76 3.48
N HIS A 143 6.85 -14.98 4.66
CA HIS A 143 6.21 -14.79 5.95
C HIS A 143 5.91 -13.32 6.26
N ILE A 144 6.80 -12.39 5.89
CA ILE A 144 6.57 -10.95 6.00
C ILE A 144 5.49 -10.52 5.02
N LEU A 145 5.49 -11.08 3.81
CA LEU A 145 4.55 -10.73 2.74
C LEU A 145 3.16 -11.33 2.91
N ALA A 146 3.02 -12.39 3.73
CA ALA A 146 1.74 -13.03 3.99
C ALA A 146 0.70 -12.02 4.50
N ARG A 147 -0.44 -11.92 3.81
CA ARG A 147 -1.57 -11.10 4.28
C ARG A 147 -2.10 -11.69 5.59
N ARG A 148 -2.37 -10.84 6.58
CA ARG A 148 -3.19 -11.26 7.71
C ARG A 148 -4.57 -11.63 7.17
N HIS A 149 -4.97 -12.90 7.26
CA HIS A 149 -6.37 -13.22 7.25
C HIS A 149 -6.98 -12.54 8.49
N ASN A 150 -7.80 -11.51 8.28
CA ASN A 150 -8.62 -10.97 9.35
C ASN A 150 -9.58 -12.08 9.81
N VAL A 151 -9.25 -12.72 10.92
CA VAL A 151 -10.16 -13.58 11.67
C VAL A 151 -11.05 -12.68 12.55
N ASN A 152 -11.50 -11.56 12.03
CA ASN A 152 -12.43 -10.68 12.72
C ASN A 152 -13.66 -10.47 11.86
N SER A 153 -14.62 -11.06 12.32
CA SER A 153 -16.07 -10.89 12.25
C SER A 153 -16.77 -12.06 11.58
N SER A 154 -17.29 -12.88 12.41
CA SER A 154 -18.70 -13.20 12.29
C SER A 154 -19.16 -13.91 13.55
N ASN A 155 -19.60 -13.12 14.53
CA ASN A 155 -20.74 -13.53 15.31
C ASN A 155 -21.96 -13.21 14.46
N SER A 156 -22.36 -14.13 13.65
CA SER A 156 -23.74 -14.33 13.23
C SER A 156 -23.91 -15.83 12.95
N ASN A 157 -24.79 -16.40 13.76
CA ASN A 157 -25.25 -17.78 13.63
C ASN A 157 -25.63 -18.09 12.19
N ASP A 158 -25.01 -19.08 11.59
CA ASP A 158 -25.73 -20.00 10.73
C ASP A 158 -25.01 -21.34 10.64
N LYS A 159 -25.73 -22.35 11.12
CA LYS A 159 -25.38 -23.77 11.02
C LYS A 159 -25.75 -24.22 9.60
N ASN A 160 -24.76 -24.41 8.74
CA ASN A 160 -24.75 -25.49 7.74
C ASN A 160 -23.39 -25.46 7.00
N LYS A 161 -22.50 -26.35 7.38
CA LYS A 161 -21.33 -26.70 6.59
C LYS A 161 -21.48 -28.13 6.08
N GLN A 162 -21.70 -28.24 4.79
CA GLN A 162 -21.35 -29.46 4.07
C GLN A 162 -19.92 -29.33 3.50
N LYS A 163 -19.14 -30.37 3.76
CA LYS A 163 -17.76 -30.57 3.32
C LYS A 163 -17.71 -30.69 1.79
N LEU A 164 -16.81 -29.99 1.13
CA LEU A 164 -16.27 -30.45 -0.15
C LEU A 164 -14.75 -30.28 -0.22
N GLY A 165 -14.14 -31.24 -0.84
CA GLY A 165 -12.79 -31.75 -0.73
C GLY A 165 -11.66 -30.85 -1.25
N LYS A 166 -10.47 -31.26 -0.82
CA LYS A 166 -9.16 -30.81 -1.25
C LYS A 166 -8.95 -31.06 -2.75
N LEU A 167 -8.56 -30.01 -3.47
CA LEU A 167 -7.85 -30.17 -4.73
C LEU A 167 -6.60 -29.28 -4.69
N ASN A 168 -5.45 -29.94 -4.70
CA ASN A 168 -4.14 -29.34 -4.94
C ASN A 168 -4.06 -28.95 -6.42
N PHE A 169 -3.79 -27.69 -6.71
CA PHE A 169 -3.37 -27.30 -8.04
C PHE A 169 -2.23 -26.28 -7.95
N SER A 170 -1.08 -26.69 -8.47
CA SER A 170 0.08 -25.82 -8.68
C SER A 170 -0.11 -25.12 -10.03
N GLU A 171 -0.40 -23.83 -10.00
CA GLU A 171 -0.41 -22.99 -11.19
C GLU A 171 0.48 -21.76 -11.05
N SER A 172 1.10 -21.42 -12.16
CA SER A 172 2.16 -20.46 -12.37
C SER A 172 1.81 -19.01 -11.94
N VAL A 173 2.85 -18.28 -11.53
CA VAL A 173 2.79 -16.94 -10.90
C VAL A 173 2.15 -15.87 -11.79
N ASP A 174 2.12 -16.04 -13.10
CA ASP A 174 1.59 -15.05 -14.05
C ASP A 174 0.05 -14.98 -14.11
N SER A 175 -0.63 -16.11 -13.91
CA SER A 175 -2.10 -16.14 -13.90
C SER A 175 -2.72 -15.48 -12.67
N LYS A 176 -2.00 -15.44 -11.55
CA LYS A 176 -2.49 -14.81 -10.31
C LYS A 176 -2.52 -13.29 -10.36
N ILE A 177 -1.61 -12.66 -11.09
CA ILE A 177 -1.56 -11.19 -11.25
C ILE A 177 -2.69 -10.70 -12.16
N PHE A 178 -3.05 -11.46 -13.19
CA PHE A 178 -4.18 -11.15 -14.07
C PHE A 178 -5.53 -11.34 -13.37
N LEU A 179 -5.66 -12.36 -12.52
CA LEU A 179 -6.88 -12.64 -11.77
C LEU A 179 -7.16 -11.53 -10.73
N ASP A 180 -6.13 -11.07 -10.00
CA ASP A 180 -6.25 -10.00 -8.99
C ASP A 180 -6.63 -8.64 -9.60
N ARG A 181 -6.19 -8.34 -10.83
CA ARG A 181 -6.58 -7.11 -11.55
C ARG A 181 -8.05 -7.14 -11.95
N ASN A 182 -8.52 -8.22 -12.50
CA ASN A 182 -9.91 -8.37 -12.93
C ASN A 182 -10.88 -8.37 -11.75
N ILE A 183 -10.54 -9.02 -10.64
CA ILE A 183 -11.35 -9.02 -9.40
C ILE A 183 -11.47 -7.61 -8.81
N ASN A 184 -10.42 -6.79 -8.85
CA ASN A 184 -10.49 -5.42 -8.35
C ASN A 184 -11.36 -4.51 -9.22
N VAL A 185 -11.32 -4.66 -10.54
CA VAL A 185 -12.19 -3.90 -11.47
C VAL A 185 -13.65 -4.30 -11.28
N VAL A 186 -13.94 -5.61 -11.19
CA VAL A 186 -15.28 -6.13 -10.91
C VAL A 186 -15.83 -5.59 -9.60
N LYS A 187 -15.02 -5.58 -8.54
CA LYS A 187 -15.42 -5.05 -7.24
C LYS A 187 -15.76 -3.56 -7.29
N ILE A 188 -14.96 -2.76 -8.00
CA ILE A 188 -15.22 -1.31 -8.18
C ILE A 188 -16.51 -1.07 -8.96
N ILE A 189 -16.82 -1.92 -9.96
CA ILE A 189 -18.04 -1.82 -10.73
C ILE A 189 -19.24 -2.21 -9.86
N LEU A 190 -19.15 -3.33 -9.13
CA LEU A 190 -20.22 -3.80 -8.25
C LEU A 190 -20.49 -2.82 -7.09
N ASP A 191 -19.46 -2.17 -6.54
CA ASP A 191 -19.64 -1.15 -5.48
C ASP A 191 -20.39 0.11 -5.98
N LYS A 192 -20.44 0.33 -7.31
CA LYS A 192 -21.20 1.42 -7.95
C LYS A 192 -22.51 0.97 -8.54
N TYR A 193 -22.77 -0.33 -8.54
CA TYR A 193 -23.98 -0.89 -9.10
C TYR A 193 -25.13 -0.70 -8.07
N PRO A 194 -26.32 -0.25 -8.48
CA PRO A 194 -27.43 -0.08 -7.55
C PRO A 194 -27.87 -1.43 -7.00
N ASP A 195 -28.19 -1.47 -5.71
CA ASP A 195 -28.75 -2.67 -5.08
C ASP A 195 -30.08 -3.05 -5.75
N PHE A 196 -30.32 -4.35 -5.89
CA PHE A 196 -31.57 -4.85 -6.45
C PHE A 196 -32.74 -4.53 -5.52
N ASP A 197 -33.74 -3.83 -6.05
CA ASP A 197 -34.98 -3.56 -5.32
C ASP A 197 -36.13 -4.38 -5.91
N PRO A 198 -36.72 -5.33 -5.15
CA PRO A 198 -37.83 -6.16 -5.62
C PRO A 198 -39.12 -5.37 -5.93
N ASN A 199 -39.20 -4.10 -5.51
CA ASN A 199 -40.36 -3.23 -5.80
C ASN A 199 -40.21 -2.48 -7.14
N TRP A 200 -39.10 -2.63 -7.87
CA TRP A 200 -39.00 -2.06 -9.21
C TRP A 200 -40.00 -2.68 -10.19
N LEU A 201 -40.35 -1.92 -11.21
CA LEU A 201 -41.16 -2.43 -12.31
C LEU A 201 -40.47 -3.66 -12.96
N PRO A 202 -41.22 -4.67 -13.41
CA PRO A 202 -40.66 -5.90 -13.98
C PRO A 202 -39.62 -5.68 -15.09
N ASP A 203 -39.84 -4.66 -15.94
CA ASP A 203 -38.91 -4.32 -17.01
C ASP A 203 -37.58 -3.79 -16.47
N VAL A 204 -37.60 -3.05 -15.36
CA VAL A 204 -36.37 -2.52 -14.69
C VAL A 204 -35.63 -3.68 -14.03
N GLN A 205 -36.33 -4.59 -13.35
CA GLN A 205 -35.73 -5.79 -12.76
C GLN A 205 -35.05 -6.64 -13.82
N LYS A 206 -35.69 -6.85 -14.96
CA LYS A 206 -35.14 -7.60 -16.09
C LYS A 206 -33.90 -6.91 -16.66
N ALA A 207 -33.96 -5.60 -16.90
CA ALA A 207 -32.81 -4.82 -17.39
C ALA A 207 -31.62 -4.86 -16.42
N TRP A 208 -31.87 -4.86 -15.12
CA TRP A 208 -30.83 -4.99 -14.09
C TRP A 208 -30.13 -6.36 -14.16
N ILE A 209 -30.92 -7.46 -14.23
CA ILE A 209 -30.40 -8.83 -14.36
C ILE A 209 -29.61 -8.98 -15.68
N ASP A 210 -30.15 -8.51 -16.80
CA ASP A 210 -29.50 -8.60 -18.11
C ASP A 210 -28.17 -7.85 -18.15
N SER A 211 -28.08 -6.68 -17.48
CA SER A 211 -26.83 -5.90 -17.42
C SER A 211 -25.76 -6.59 -16.58
N LEU A 212 -26.16 -7.25 -15.47
CA LEU A 212 -25.25 -8.03 -14.63
C LEU A 212 -24.73 -9.28 -15.35
N THR A 213 -25.61 -9.95 -16.11
CA THR A 213 -25.25 -11.10 -16.94
C THR A 213 -24.23 -10.72 -18.04
N LYS A 214 -24.46 -9.60 -18.73
CA LYS A 214 -23.52 -9.09 -19.75
C LYS A 214 -22.16 -8.72 -19.13
N LEU A 215 -22.15 -8.14 -17.93
CA LEU A 215 -20.92 -7.86 -17.21
C LEU A 215 -20.16 -9.17 -16.91
N TYR A 216 -20.84 -10.19 -16.42
CA TYR A 216 -20.25 -11.50 -16.14
C TYR A 216 -19.70 -12.18 -17.41
N GLU A 217 -20.45 -12.14 -18.51
CA GLU A 217 -19.99 -12.69 -19.80
C GLU A 217 -18.78 -11.96 -20.36
N SER A 218 -18.71 -10.63 -20.19
CA SER A 218 -17.56 -9.83 -20.65
C SER A 218 -16.26 -10.18 -19.91
N LEU A 219 -16.39 -10.59 -18.63
CA LEU A 219 -15.26 -10.98 -17.80
C LEU A 219 -14.71 -12.39 -18.13
N ASN A 220 -15.59 -13.27 -18.63
CA ASN A 220 -15.22 -14.63 -19.00
C ASN A 220 -14.68 -14.75 -20.44
N LYS A 221 -14.77 -13.70 -21.25
CA LYS A 221 -14.27 -13.66 -22.63
C LYS A 221 -12.87 -13.03 -22.79
N SER A 222 -12.26 -12.58 -21.69
CA SER A 222 -10.89 -12.07 -21.63
C SER A 222 -9.96 -13.07 -21.00
#